data_efbb360e17edd301d6513961895db42c
#
_entry.id   efbb360e17edd301d6513961895db42c
#
_cell.length_a   1.000
_cell.length_b   1.000
_cell.length_c   1.000
_cell.angle_alpha   90.00
_cell.angle_beta   90.00
_cell.angle_gamma   90.00
#
_symmetry.space_group_name_H-M   'P 1'
#
loop_
_entity.id
_entity.type
_entity.pdbx_description
1 polymer ?
#
loop_
_entity_poly.entity_id
_entity_poly.type
_entity_poly.pdbx_seq_one_letter_code
_entity_poly.pdbx_strand_id
1 'polypeptide(L)'
;MIERYSLPEIAEIFSDRSKFSRYLEIELLATEAQAKLGVVPQADAQTCRAKAPLVDDTFVRNVAERELVTDHDVAAFVDVVQAAIGMPAGAWIHHGLTS
;
A
#
# COMPACT_ATOMS: atom_id res chain seq x y z
N MET A 1 18.56 1.13 17.74
CA MET A 1 17.84 0.78 18.98
C MET A 1 16.94 -0.42 18.73
N ILE A 2 16.89 -1.30 19.68
CA ILE A 2 16.05 -2.49 19.56
C ILE A 2 14.77 -2.24 20.35
N GLU A 3 13.65 -2.22 19.65
CA GLU A 3 12.36 -2.19 20.30
C GLU A 3 12.05 -3.56 20.89
N ARG A 4 11.39 -3.55 22.03
CA ARG A 4 11.03 -4.79 22.71
C ARG A 4 9.61 -5.17 22.35
N TYR A 5 9.47 -6.23 21.59
CA TYR A 5 8.18 -6.80 21.27
C TYR A 5 8.03 -8.16 21.94
N SER A 6 6.82 -8.52 22.32
CA SER A 6 6.51 -9.88 22.69
C SER A 6 6.52 -10.78 21.45
N LEU A 7 6.61 -12.09 21.62
CA LEU A 7 6.54 -13.01 20.47
C LEU A 7 5.24 -12.89 19.69
N PRO A 8 4.06 -12.76 20.33
CA PRO A 8 2.81 -12.50 19.61
C PRO A 8 2.83 -11.19 18.82
N GLU A 9 3.41 -10.13 19.37
CA GLU A 9 3.53 -8.85 18.66
C GLU A 9 4.42 -8.96 17.43
N ILE A 10 5.55 -9.66 17.55
CA ILE A 10 6.46 -9.91 16.43
C ILE A 10 5.74 -10.70 15.33
N ALA A 11 5.01 -11.75 15.70
CA ALA A 11 4.27 -12.57 14.75
C ALA A 11 3.20 -11.74 14.02
N GLU A 12 2.52 -10.84 14.73
CA GLU A 12 1.52 -9.95 14.14
C GLU A 12 2.15 -8.98 13.14
N ILE A 13 3.29 -8.37 13.46
CA ILE A 13 4.00 -7.46 12.56
C ILE A 13 4.44 -8.20 11.29
N PHE A 14 5.00 -9.40 11.40
CA PHE A 14 5.38 -10.19 10.24
C PHE A 14 4.19 -10.57 9.38
N SER A 15 3.06 -10.93 9.99
CA SER A 15 1.82 -11.25 9.28
C SER A 15 1.31 -10.04 8.51
N ASP A 16 1.32 -8.85 9.12
CA ASP A 16 0.87 -7.61 8.47
C ASP A 16 1.79 -7.18 7.34
N ARG A 17 3.12 -7.30 7.51
CA ARG A 17 4.07 -7.03 6.43
C ARG A 17 3.82 -7.93 5.24
N SER A 18 3.63 -9.22 5.47
CA SER A 18 3.35 -10.19 4.42
C SER A 18 2.03 -9.86 3.70
N LYS A 19 0.99 -9.55 4.47
CA LYS A 19 -0.33 -9.19 3.94
C LYS A 19 -0.26 -7.94 3.08
N PHE A 20 0.36 -6.87 3.59
CA PHE A 20 0.45 -5.60 2.86
C PHE A 20 1.39 -5.68 1.66
N SER A 21 2.43 -6.50 1.71
CA SER A 21 3.29 -6.74 0.54
C SER A 21 2.50 -7.36 -0.60
N ARG A 22 1.61 -8.31 -0.30
CA ARG A 22 0.73 -8.92 -1.31
C ARG A 22 -0.30 -7.92 -1.82
N TYR A 23 -0.90 -7.14 -0.93
CA TYR A 23 -1.87 -6.11 -1.34
C TYR A 23 -1.22 -5.10 -2.27
N LEU A 24 -0.02 -4.64 -1.94
CA LEU A 24 0.71 -3.68 -2.78
C LEU A 24 0.98 -4.26 -4.17
N GLU A 25 1.44 -5.50 -4.26
CA GLU A 25 1.70 -6.14 -5.55
C GLU A 25 0.42 -6.29 -6.37
N ILE A 26 -0.68 -6.68 -5.75
CA ILE A 26 -1.98 -6.76 -6.43
C ILE A 26 -2.40 -5.40 -6.96
N GLU A 27 -2.25 -4.34 -6.17
CA GLU A 27 -2.59 -2.98 -6.59
C GLU A 27 -1.74 -2.52 -7.77
N LEU A 28 -0.44 -2.80 -7.73
CA LEU A 28 0.47 -2.43 -8.82
C LEU A 28 0.16 -3.20 -10.09
N LEU A 29 -0.10 -4.51 -9.98
CA LEU A 29 -0.48 -5.33 -11.14
C LEU A 29 -1.81 -4.88 -11.73
N ALA A 30 -2.78 -4.54 -10.90
CA ALA A 30 -4.07 -4.02 -11.38
C ALA A 30 -3.91 -2.69 -12.11
N THR A 31 -3.09 -1.79 -11.57
CA THR A 31 -2.79 -0.51 -12.21
C THR A 31 -2.11 -0.70 -13.55
N GLU A 32 -1.13 -1.61 -13.63
CA GLU A 32 -0.43 -1.92 -14.87
C GLU A 32 -1.35 -2.57 -15.91
N ALA A 33 -2.27 -3.44 -15.47
CA ALA A 33 -3.26 -4.04 -16.36
C ALA A 33 -4.21 -2.98 -16.93
N GLN A 34 -4.65 -2.04 -16.11
CA GLN A 34 -5.50 -0.95 -16.55
C GLN A 34 -4.77 -0.01 -17.51
N ALA A 35 -3.46 0.15 -17.36
CA ALA A 35 -2.65 0.91 -18.30
C ALA A 35 -2.62 0.24 -19.68
N LYS A 36 -2.54 -1.09 -19.73
CA LYS A 36 -2.61 -1.83 -20.99
C LYS A 36 -3.96 -1.68 -21.67
N LEU A 37 -5.02 -1.49 -20.91
CA LEU A 37 -6.36 -1.28 -21.43
C LEU A 37 -6.65 0.20 -21.78
N GLY A 38 -5.69 1.09 -21.53
CA GLY A 38 -5.84 2.52 -21.80
C GLY A 38 -6.63 3.29 -20.75
N VAL A 39 -6.98 2.66 -19.63
CA VAL A 39 -7.71 3.31 -18.54
C VAL A 39 -6.80 4.21 -17.71
N VAL A 40 -5.59 3.72 -17.41
CA VAL A 40 -4.58 4.44 -16.64
C VAL A 40 -3.46 4.88 -17.59
N PRO A 41 -2.98 6.13 -17.50
CA PRO A 41 -1.81 6.54 -18.30
C PRO A 41 -0.60 5.64 -17.99
N GLN A 42 0.10 5.21 -19.05
CA GLN A 42 1.27 4.34 -18.89
C GLN A 42 2.35 4.95 -18.00
N ALA A 43 2.59 6.25 -18.16
CA ALA A 43 3.58 6.97 -17.34
C ALA A 43 3.20 6.93 -15.86
N ASP A 44 1.93 7.04 -15.54
CA ASP A 44 1.45 6.99 -14.14
C ASP A 44 1.60 5.58 -13.56
N ALA A 45 1.29 4.54 -14.34
CA ALA A 45 1.48 3.16 -13.91
C ALA A 45 2.97 2.88 -13.62
N GLN A 46 3.86 3.35 -14.47
CA GLN A 46 5.30 3.22 -14.28
C GLN A 46 5.75 3.96 -13.01
N THR A 47 5.22 5.16 -12.76
CA THR A 47 5.52 5.93 -11.57
C THR A 47 5.04 5.21 -10.31
N CYS A 48 3.85 4.61 -10.33
CA CYS A 48 3.35 3.84 -9.20
C CYS A 48 4.31 2.71 -8.84
N ARG A 49 4.77 1.96 -9.82
CA ARG A 49 5.73 0.86 -9.58
C ARG A 49 7.07 1.38 -9.08
N ALA A 50 7.58 2.44 -9.69
CA ALA A 50 8.89 3.00 -9.36
C ALA A 50 8.92 3.64 -7.96
N LYS A 51 7.82 4.25 -7.52
CA LYS A 51 7.72 4.95 -6.24
C LYS A 51 6.96 4.17 -5.18
N ALA A 52 6.62 2.91 -5.45
CA ALA A 52 5.93 2.08 -4.48
C ALA A 52 6.75 2.00 -3.18
N PRO A 53 6.10 2.16 -2.03
CA PRO A 53 6.81 2.15 -0.76
C PRO A 53 7.33 0.75 -0.41
N LEU A 54 8.39 0.72 0.39
CA LEU A 54 8.85 -0.52 1.00
C LEU A 54 7.90 -0.88 2.14
N VAL A 55 7.41 -2.12 2.13
CA VAL A 55 6.52 -2.59 3.20
C VAL A 55 7.37 -3.13 4.34
N ASP A 56 7.75 -2.23 5.23
CA ASP A 56 8.54 -2.51 6.42
C ASP A 56 7.72 -2.22 7.69
N ASP A 57 8.35 -2.28 8.85
CA ASP A 57 7.68 -2.03 10.12
C ASP A 57 7.13 -0.60 10.21
N THR A 58 7.85 0.37 9.64
CA THR A 58 7.40 1.76 9.58
C THR A 58 6.13 1.88 8.76
N PHE A 59 6.08 1.20 7.61
CA PHE A 59 4.88 1.17 6.77
C PHE A 59 3.69 0.60 7.55
N VAL A 60 3.87 -0.53 8.23
CA VAL A 60 2.81 -1.17 9.03
C VAL A 60 2.31 -0.21 10.11
N ARG A 61 3.21 0.48 10.80
CA ARG A 61 2.82 1.47 11.82
C ARG A 61 2.04 2.63 11.21
N ASN A 62 2.46 3.13 10.06
CA ASN A 62 1.77 4.23 9.38
C ASN A 62 0.35 3.83 8.99
N VAL A 63 0.16 2.59 8.53
CA VAL A 63 -1.19 2.07 8.23
C VAL A 63 -2.03 1.99 9.50
N ALA A 64 -1.46 1.49 10.60
CA ALA A 64 -2.17 1.38 11.86
C ALA A 64 -2.61 2.76 12.38
N GLU A 65 -1.74 3.77 12.29
CA GLU A 65 -2.09 5.14 12.67
C GLU A 65 -3.19 5.71 11.78
N ARG A 66 -3.11 5.48 10.48
CA ARG A 66 -4.12 5.98 9.53
C ARG A 66 -5.47 5.29 9.74
N GLU A 67 -5.47 4.03 10.15
CA GLU A 67 -6.69 3.27 10.46
C GLU A 67 -7.48 3.91 11.60
N LEU A 68 -6.84 4.59 12.53
CA LEU A 68 -7.53 5.32 13.59
C LEU A 68 -8.43 6.43 13.03
N VAL A 69 -8.11 6.94 11.84
CA VAL A 69 -8.88 7.97 11.16
C VAL A 69 -9.93 7.36 10.23
N THR A 70 -9.52 6.36 9.42
CA THR A 70 -10.39 5.77 8.40
C THR A 70 -11.33 4.72 8.95
N ASP A 71 -11.00 4.14 10.09
CA ASP A 71 -11.71 3.00 10.71
C ASP A 71 -11.87 1.81 9.75
N HIS A 72 -10.88 1.64 8.85
CA HIS A 72 -10.89 0.58 7.83
C HIS A 72 -9.46 0.31 7.39
N ASP A 73 -9.00 -0.93 7.49
CA ASP A 73 -7.59 -1.28 7.24
C ASP A 73 -7.17 -1.14 5.77
N VAL A 74 -8.01 -1.54 4.83
CA VAL A 74 -7.70 -1.40 3.40
C VAL A 74 -7.68 0.08 2.99
N ALA A 75 -8.64 0.88 3.47
CA ALA A 75 -8.65 2.31 3.20
C ALA A 75 -7.39 2.99 3.76
N ALA A 76 -6.97 2.61 4.95
CA ALA A 76 -5.74 3.12 5.56
C ALA A 76 -4.51 2.73 4.74
N PHE A 77 -4.43 1.48 4.30
CA PHE A 77 -3.35 0.99 3.44
C PHE A 77 -3.27 1.79 2.14
N VAL A 78 -4.39 1.97 1.46
CA VAL A 78 -4.46 2.72 0.20
C VAL A 78 -4.00 4.16 0.40
N ASP A 79 -4.46 4.82 1.47
CA ASP A 79 -4.06 6.20 1.78
C ASP A 79 -2.54 6.31 1.97
N VAL A 80 -1.93 5.38 2.70
CA VAL A 80 -0.48 5.39 2.93
C VAL A 80 0.28 5.16 1.62
N VAL A 81 -0.17 4.22 0.79
CA VAL A 81 0.47 3.95 -0.51
C VAL A 81 0.34 5.15 -1.44
N GLN A 82 -0.85 5.75 -1.53
CA GLN A 82 -1.07 6.92 -2.39
C GLN A 82 -0.20 8.09 -1.96
N ALA A 83 -0.07 8.33 -0.66
CA ALA A 83 0.78 9.40 -0.14
C ALA A 83 2.26 9.15 -0.44
N ALA A 84 2.72 7.91 -0.36
CA ALA A 84 4.09 7.55 -0.65
C ALA A 84 4.44 7.74 -2.13
N ILE A 85 3.53 7.37 -3.03
CA ILE A 85 3.72 7.52 -4.48
C ILE A 85 3.60 8.99 -4.88
N GLY A 86 2.65 9.70 -4.30
CA GLY A 86 2.37 11.10 -4.63
C GLY A 86 1.45 11.24 -5.84
N MET A 87 0.90 12.43 -5.97
CA MET A 87 -0.03 12.77 -7.05
C MET A 87 0.72 13.26 -8.28
N PRO A 88 0.19 13.08 -9.50
CA PRO A 88 -1.12 12.50 -9.78
C PRO A 88 -1.14 10.96 -9.83
N ALA A 89 0.02 10.31 -9.94
CA ALA A 89 0.09 8.87 -10.20
C ALA A 89 -0.56 8.05 -9.09
N GLY A 90 -0.34 8.42 -7.81
CA GLY A 90 -0.88 7.70 -6.67
C GLY A 90 -2.39 7.60 -6.64
N ALA A 91 -3.09 8.54 -7.28
CA ALA A 91 -4.56 8.53 -7.34
C ALA A 91 -5.12 7.29 -8.06
N TRP A 92 -4.32 6.62 -8.89
CA TRP A 92 -4.76 5.43 -9.61
C TRP A 92 -4.71 4.15 -8.78
N ILE A 93 -4.02 4.17 -7.64
CA ILE A 93 -3.99 3.00 -6.76
C ILE A 93 -5.42 2.71 -6.27
N HIS A 94 -5.81 1.46 -6.34
CA HIS A 94 -7.15 0.95 -5.97
C HIS A 94 -8.28 1.41 -6.90
N HIS A 95 -7.95 2.05 -8.02
CA HIS A 95 -8.96 2.50 -8.99
C HIS A 95 -9.70 1.28 -9.58
N GLY A 96 -11.02 1.29 -9.46
CA GLY A 96 -11.85 0.20 -9.98
C GLY A 96 -11.86 -1.08 -9.15
N LEU A 97 -11.17 -1.10 -8.00
CA LEU A 97 -11.18 -2.24 -7.08
C LEU A 97 -12.14 -1.98 -5.91
N THR A 98 -12.60 -3.07 -5.30
CA THR A 98 -13.42 -2.99 -4.08
C THR A 98 -12.56 -3.29 -2.85
N SER A 99 -12.90 -2.67 -1.76
CA SER A 99 -12.23 -2.89 -0.48
C SER A 99 -12.67 -4.19 0.18
#